data_e457e22d452cc26c4a5e942bbaf566d3
#
_entry.id   e457e22d452cc26c4a5e942bbaf566d3
#
_cell.length_a   1.000
_cell.length_b   1.000
_cell.length_c   1.000
_cell.angle_alpha   90.00
_cell.angle_beta   90.00
_cell.angle_gamma   90.00
#
_symmetry.space_group_name_H-M   'P 1'
#
loop_
_entity.id
_entity.type
_entity.pdbx_description
1 polymer ?
#
loop_
_entity_poly.entity_id
_entity_poly.type
_entity_poly.pdbx_seq_one_letter_code
_entity_poly.pdbx_strand_id
1 'polypeptide(L)'
;MSIVQRNMLMTSELIKIMDLLRKNSIEALAFKGPALAQMVYEDITLRQYSDLDVLTRKENIYKIDSLLKAYGYKRLLTLTPIQEKVWIKYAHDMGFIHKQKGVHFEMHWSFLDEDYPLQVDLEDFWKETHEVKLNGHPIPTFSNENLLYYLCIHGSKHLWERIEWVKDLDLLIQNENIDWDALTSKAEVSGFEKMVYLGLSLSASLFATPLPQTVQEKIAKYPQLSSLSDFVLESWQTPKSTFEQTSAMIKLFPGIKEQLIYLHKVILKPSFNEYWYVDLPKRFYWGYYLVRPYLLIKKYFSRSV
;
A
#
# COMPACT_ATOMS: atom_id res chain seq x y z
N MET A 1 -23.59 13.15 1.70
CA MET A 1 -22.94 12.77 2.98
C MET A 1 -21.67 13.61 3.11
N SER A 2 -21.47 14.31 4.24
CA SER A 2 -20.23 15.06 4.48
C SER A 2 -19.06 14.10 4.76
N ILE A 3 -17.81 14.61 4.68
CA ILE A 3 -16.60 13.83 5.01
C ILE A 3 -16.71 13.28 6.44
N VAL A 4 -17.11 14.12 7.39
CA VAL A 4 -17.29 13.72 8.80
C VAL A 4 -18.27 12.55 8.94
N GLN A 5 -19.46 12.66 8.32
CA GLN A 5 -20.47 11.59 8.36
C GLN A 5 -19.96 10.29 7.74
N ARG A 6 -19.20 10.40 6.63
CA ARG A 6 -18.58 9.24 5.99
C ARG A 6 -17.54 8.59 6.90
N ASN A 7 -16.65 9.37 7.48
CA ASN A 7 -15.61 8.88 8.38
C ASN A 7 -16.21 8.20 9.62
N MET A 8 -17.27 8.77 10.21
CA MET A 8 -17.99 8.14 11.33
C MET A 8 -18.62 6.80 10.93
N LEU A 9 -19.24 6.73 9.73
CA LEU A 9 -19.79 5.48 9.21
C LEU A 9 -18.68 4.43 9.02
N MET A 10 -17.57 4.79 8.37
CA MET A 10 -16.45 3.89 8.11
C MET A 10 -15.81 3.41 9.41
N THR A 11 -15.64 4.30 10.40
CA THR A 11 -15.14 3.93 11.74
C THR A 11 -16.05 2.91 12.41
N SER A 12 -17.38 3.14 12.38
CA SER A 12 -18.36 2.19 12.93
C SER A 12 -18.30 0.83 12.21
N GLU A 13 -18.11 0.83 10.89
CA GLU A 13 -17.99 -0.41 10.13
C GLU A 13 -16.67 -1.14 10.41
N LEU A 14 -15.55 -0.42 10.54
CA LEU A 14 -14.26 -1.02 10.92
C LEU A 14 -14.38 -1.73 12.28
N ILE A 15 -14.94 -1.06 13.29
CA ILE A 15 -15.14 -1.66 14.62
C ILE A 15 -15.94 -2.96 14.51
N LYS A 16 -17.06 -2.96 13.76
CA LYS A 16 -17.91 -4.15 13.57
C LYS A 16 -17.19 -5.29 12.85
N ILE A 17 -16.38 -4.97 11.82
CA ILE A 17 -15.60 -5.98 11.10
C ILE A 17 -14.53 -6.56 12.02
N MET A 18 -13.78 -5.71 12.75
CA MET A 18 -12.75 -6.18 13.68
C MET A 18 -13.36 -7.06 14.79
N ASP A 19 -14.52 -6.68 15.32
CA ASP A 19 -15.27 -7.51 16.29
C ASP A 19 -15.74 -8.84 15.69
N LEU A 20 -16.20 -8.83 14.42
CA LEU A 20 -16.59 -10.05 13.71
C LEU A 20 -15.41 -11.00 13.54
N LEU A 21 -14.24 -10.49 13.15
CA LEU A 21 -13.02 -11.28 13.00
C LEU A 21 -12.56 -11.85 14.34
N ARG A 22 -12.51 -11.03 15.38
CA ARG A 22 -12.14 -11.44 16.74
C ARG A 22 -13.04 -12.54 17.30
N LYS A 23 -14.38 -12.42 17.15
CA LYS A 23 -15.35 -13.45 17.56
C LYS A 23 -15.17 -14.78 16.84
N ASN A 24 -14.55 -14.77 15.67
CA ASN A 24 -14.24 -15.96 14.88
C ASN A 24 -12.79 -16.44 15.06
N SER A 25 -12.05 -15.92 16.06
CA SER A 25 -10.65 -16.26 16.33
C SER A 25 -9.75 -16.02 15.11
N ILE A 26 -9.95 -14.88 14.44
CA ILE A 26 -9.12 -14.42 13.32
C ILE A 26 -8.32 -13.22 13.78
N GLU A 27 -6.99 -13.34 13.76
CA GLU A 27 -6.08 -12.21 13.98
C GLU A 27 -6.17 -11.24 12.82
N ALA A 28 -6.25 -9.94 13.13
CA ALA A 28 -6.36 -8.88 12.15
C ALA A 28 -5.78 -7.57 12.70
N LEU A 29 -5.11 -6.78 11.86
CA LEU A 29 -4.53 -5.48 12.20
C LEU A 29 -5.08 -4.43 11.24
N ALA A 30 -5.74 -3.41 11.76
CA ALA A 30 -6.18 -2.26 10.97
C ALA A 30 -5.04 -1.25 10.88
N PHE A 31 -4.61 -0.81 9.68
CA PHE A 31 -3.36 -0.06 9.55
C PHE A 31 -3.48 1.26 8.76
N LYS A 32 -4.63 1.49 8.11
CA LYS A 32 -5.00 2.76 7.46
C LYS A 32 -6.40 3.20 7.87
N GLY A 33 -7.04 4.03 7.05
CA GLY A 33 -8.39 4.50 7.30
C GLY A 33 -8.55 5.13 8.67
N PRO A 34 -9.58 4.74 9.45
CA PRO A 34 -9.84 5.29 10.78
C PRO A 34 -8.74 5.03 11.80
N ALA A 35 -8.05 3.88 11.73
CA ALA A 35 -6.98 3.54 12.66
C ALA A 35 -5.81 4.53 12.54
N LEU A 36 -5.33 4.75 11.31
CA LEU A 36 -4.29 5.74 11.03
C LEU A 36 -4.74 7.15 11.39
N ALA A 37 -5.99 7.52 11.03
CA ALA A 37 -6.52 8.85 11.35
C ALA A 37 -6.51 9.11 12.85
N GLN A 38 -6.94 8.14 13.67
CA GLN A 38 -6.94 8.28 15.12
C GLN A 38 -5.53 8.34 15.71
N MET A 39 -4.60 7.49 15.23
CA MET A 39 -3.21 7.50 15.73
C MET A 39 -2.49 8.80 15.45
N VAL A 40 -2.65 9.32 14.24
CA VAL A 40 -1.78 10.37 13.71
C VAL A 40 -2.40 11.76 13.88
N TYR A 41 -3.73 11.88 13.76
CA TYR A 41 -4.47 13.16 13.88
C TYR A 41 -5.23 13.28 15.20
N GLU A 42 -5.30 12.22 16.01
CA GLU A 42 -6.13 12.13 17.23
C GLU A 42 -7.64 12.40 16.97
N ASP A 43 -8.01 12.61 15.72
CA ASP A 43 -9.37 12.88 15.25
C ASP A 43 -9.63 12.22 13.89
N ILE A 44 -10.55 11.26 13.88
CA ILE A 44 -10.95 10.53 12.66
C ILE A 44 -11.53 11.41 11.56
N THR A 45 -11.89 12.66 11.86
CA THR A 45 -12.53 13.58 10.90
C THR A 45 -11.53 14.41 10.10
N LEU A 46 -10.28 14.50 10.54
CA LEU A 46 -9.25 15.35 9.95
C LEU A 46 -8.51 14.71 8.76
N ARG A 47 -8.60 13.40 8.60
CA ARG A 47 -7.98 12.66 7.49
C ARG A 47 -9.07 12.12 6.56
N GLN A 48 -8.91 12.33 5.25
CA GLN A 48 -9.80 11.71 4.27
C GLN A 48 -9.32 10.30 3.91
N TYR A 49 -10.24 9.33 3.89
CA TYR A 49 -10.00 7.95 3.45
C TYR A 49 -11.22 7.39 2.73
N SER A 50 -10.98 6.43 1.82
CA SER A 50 -12.00 5.84 0.94
C SER A 50 -12.32 4.39 1.26
N ASP A 51 -11.45 3.73 2.01
CA ASP A 51 -11.40 2.30 2.25
C ASP A 51 -11.00 1.97 3.69
N LEU A 52 -11.21 0.73 4.06
CA LEU A 52 -10.80 0.15 5.33
C LEU A 52 -9.77 -0.94 5.03
N ASP A 53 -8.52 -0.68 5.38
CA ASP A 53 -7.41 -1.61 5.15
C ASP A 53 -7.13 -2.43 6.39
N VAL A 54 -7.18 -3.76 6.25
CA VAL A 54 -6.95 -4.70 7.34
C VAL A 54 -6.00 -5.81 6.90
N LEU A 55 -4.88 -5.97 7.61
CA LEU A 55 -3.95 -7.07 7.42
C LEU A 55 -4.49 -8.31 8.13
N THR A 56 -4.46 -9.45 7.44
CA THR A 56 -4.90 -10.75 7.94
C THR A 56 -3.92 -11.83 7.51
N ARG A 57 -3.93 -12.98 8.21
CA ARG A 57 -3.16 -14.14 7.77
C ARG A 57 -3.77 -14.76 6.51
N LYS A 58 -2.91 -15.15 5.55
CA LYS A 58 -3.31 -15.66 4.23
C LYS A 58 -4.23 -16.90 4.32
N GLU A 59 -4.01 -17.75 5.31
CA GLU A 59 -4.84 -18.94 5.56
C GLU A 59 -6.29 -18.63 5.91
N ASN A 60 -6.58 -17.41 6.38
CA ASN A 60 -7.93 -17.00 6.77
C ASN A 60 -8.76 -16.40 5.63
N ILE A 61 -8.20 -16.24 4.42
CA ILE A 61 -8.85 -15.55 3.28
C ILE A 61 -10.26 -16.07 3.03
N TYR A 62 -10.44 -17.39 2.89
CA TYR A 62 -11.76 -17.98 2.60
C TYR A 62 -12.75 -17.86 3.75
N LYS A 63 -12.26 -17.95 4.98
CA LYS A 63 -13.09 -17.78 6.17
C LYS A 63 -13.58 -16.34 6.28
N ILE A 64 -12.70 -15.36 6.08
CA ILE A 64 -13.05 -13.93 6.08
C ILE A 64 -14.00 -13.60 4.93
N ASP A 65 -13.75 -14.08 3.72
CA ASP A 65 -14.63 -13.88 2.58
C ASP A 65 -16.05 -14.36 2.87
N SER A 66 -16.20 -15.53 3.47
CA SER A 66 -17.49 -16.09 3.86
C SER A 66 -18.21 -15.24 4.92
N LEU A 67 -17.47 -14.77 5.93
CA LEU A 67 -17.99 -13.89 6.99
C LEU A 67 -18.44 -12.54 6.44
N LEU A 68 -17.63 -11.93 5.59
CA LEU A 68 -17.95 -10.64 4.97
C LEU A 68 -19.16 -10.75 4.05
N LYS A 69 -19.29 -11.83 3.28
CA LYS A 69 -20.49 -12.09 2.45
C LYS A 69 -21.76 -12.23 3.28
N ALA A 70 -21.69 -12.96 4.39
CA ALA A 70 -22.80 -13.09 5.33
C ALA A 70 -23.17 -11.74 5.99
N TYR A 71 -22.18 -10.86 6.16
CA TYR A 71 -22.36 -9.50 6.71
C TYR A 71 -22.82 -8.47 5.67
N GLY A 72 -23.00 -8.85 4.39
CA GLY A 72 -23.54 -8.01 3.30
C GLY A 72 -22.51 -7.39 2.38
N TYR A 73 -21.24 -7.75 2.51
CA TYR A 73 -20.19 -7.36 1.57
C TYR A 73 -20.19 -8.25 0.33
N LYS A 74 -19.72 -7.70 -0.78
CA LYS A 74 -19.48 -8.43 -2.04
C LYS A 74 -18.05 -8.13 -2.49
N ARG A 75 -17.37 -9.12 -3.05
CA ARG A 75 -16.08 -8.91 -3.70
C ARG A 75 -16.20 -7.89 -4.83
N LEU A 76 -15.22 -7.03 -4.98
CA LEU A 76 -15.13 -6.10 -6.11
C LEU A 76 -14.85 -6.84 -7.42
N LEU A 77 -14.07 -7.92 -7.36
CA LEU A 77 -13.75 -8.75 -8.51
C LEU A 77 -14.54 -10.06 -8.47
N THR A 78 -15.15 -10.39 -9.61
CA THR A 78 -15.74 -11.71 -9.84
C THR A 78 -14.70 -12.56 -10.57
N LEU A 79 -14.18 -13.57 -9.92
CA LEU A 79 -13.11 -14.44 -10.41
C LEU A 79 -13.65 -15.86 -10.60
N THR A 80 -13.22 -16.54 -11.66
CA THR A 80 -13.40 -18.00 -11.80
C THR A 80 -12.50 -18.70 -10.78
N PRO A 81 -12.75 -19.98 -10.41
CA PRO A 81 -11.93 -20.71 -9.45
C PRO A 81 -10.43 -20.77 -9.80
N ILE A 82 -10.09 -20.76 -11.09
CA ILE A 82 -8.70 -20.76 -11.56
C ILE A 82 -8.09 -19.36 -11.35
N GLN A 83 -8.80 -18.32 -11.73
CA GLN A 83 -8.35 -16.92 -11.54
C GLN A 83 -8.19 -16.59 -10.06
N GLU A 84 -9.08 -17.10 -9.21
CA GLU A 84 -9.00 -16.89 -7.77
C GLU A 84 -7.73 -17.51 -7.17
N LYS A 85 -7.39 -18.75 -7.56
CA LYS A 85 -6.13 -19.38 -7.14
C LYS A 85 -4.90 -18.57 -7.55
N VAL A 86 -4.92 -18.03 -8.78
CA VAL A 86 -3.84 -17.18 -9.29
C VAL A 86 -3.80 -15.86 -8.53
N TRP A 87 -4.96 -15.24 -8.27
CA TRP A 87 -5.05 -14.00 -7.50
C TRP A 87 -4.47 -14.18 -6.11
N ILE A 88 -4.96 -15.16 -5.35
CA ILE A 88 -4.46 -15.44 -3.98
C ILE A 88 -2.97 -15.75 -3.96
N LYS A 89 -2.43 -16.35 -5.03
CA LYS A 89 -0.99 -16.64 -5.11
C LYS A 89 -0.15 -15.38 -5.34
N TYR A 90 -0.57 -14.49 -6.24
CA TYR A 90 0.28 -13.41 -6.74
C TYR A 90 -0.11 -12.01 -6.24
N ALA A 91 -1.38 -11.75 -5.95
CA ALA A 91 -1.83 -10.49 -5.38
C ALA A 91 -1.56 -10.42 -3.88
N HIS A 92 -1.71 -9.24 -3.33
CA HIS A 92 -1.46 -8.94 -1.92
C HIS A 92 -2.72 -8.62 -1.13
N ASP A 93 -3.86 -8.44 -1.82
CA ASP A 93 -5.14 -8.03 -1.23
C ASP A 93 -6.36 -8.59 -1.94
N MET A 94 -7.53 -8.37 -1.35
CA MET A 94 -8.84 -8.58 -1.97
C MET A 94 -9.82 -7.50 -1.50
N GLY A 95 -10.38 -6.76 -2.46
CA GLY A 95 -11.33 -5.70 -2.21
C GLY A 95 -12.78 -6.20 -2.12
N PHE A 96 -13.53 -5.58 -1.22
CA PHE A 96 -14.96 -5.80 -1.00
C PHE A 96 -15.72 -4.48 -0.92
N ILE A 97 -17.04 -4.53 -1.19
CA ILE A 97 -17.94 -3.39 -1.04
C ILE A 97 -19.24 -3.80 -0.35
N HIS A 98 -19.65 -3.03 0.63
CA HIS A 98 -21.01 -3.09 1.17
C HIS A 98 -21.90 -2.12 0.41
N LYS A 99 -22.63 -2.61 -0.60
CA LYS A 99 -23.36 -1.74 -1.56
C LYS A 99 -24.34 -0.76 -0.93
N GLN A 100 -25.06 -1.18 0.12
CA GLN A 100 -26.04 -0.30 0.79
C GLN A 100 -25.37 0.82 1.59
N LYS A 101 -24.19 0.57 2.18
CA LYS A 101 -23.45 1.54 2.99
C LYS A 101 -22.42 2.32 2.19
N GLY A 102 -22.05 1.86 0.99
CA GLY A 102 -20.99 2.45 0.18
C GLY A 102 -19.60 2.36 0.83
N VAL A 103 -19.38 1.36 1.72
CA VAL A 103 -18.11 1.15 2.42
C VAL A 103 -17.27 0.14 1.65
N HIS A 104 -16.05 0.53 1.31
CA HIS A 104 -15.03 -0.33 0.74
C HIS A 104 -14.18 -0.92 1.86
N PHE A 105 -13.81 -2.19 1.72
CA PHE A 105 -12.96 -2.92 2.64
C PHE A 105 -11.91 -3.68 1.85
N GLU A 106 -10.65 -3.54 2.20
CA GLU A 106 -9.52 -4.24 1.60
C GLU A 106 -8.89 -5.17 2.62
N MET A 107 -9.00 -6.47 2.33
CA MET A 107 -8.35 -7.53 3.09
C MET A 107 -6.97 -7.75 2.49
N HIS A 108 -5.93 -7.41 3.24
CA HIS A 108 -4.54 -7.63 2.85
C HIS A 108 -3.98 -8.89 3.50
N TRP A 109 -3.14 -9.64 2.78
CA TRP A 109 -2.31 -10.72 3.29
C TRP A 109 -0.84 -10.53 2.96
N SER A 110 -0.53 -9.46 2.25
CA SER A 110 0.80 -8.90 2.02
C SER A 110 0.67 -7.41 1.70
N PHE A 111 1.78 -6.70 1.56
CA PHE A 111 1.80 -5.29 1.13
C PHE A 111 2.19 -5.13 -0.33
N LEU A 112 2.77 -6.17 -0.90
CA LEU A 112 3.30 -6.19 -2.24
C LEU A 112 2.90 -7.50 -2.92
N ASP A 113 2.75 -7.44 -4.24
CA ASP A 113 2.54 -8.64 -5.05
C ASP A 113 3.72 -9.59 -4.91
N GLU A 114 3.47 -10.90 -4.99
CA GLU A 114 4.50 -11.96 -4.89
C GLU A 114 5.68 -11.77 -5.86
N ASP A 115 5.43 -11.12 -6.99
CA ASP A 115 6.44 -10.85 -8.03
C ASP A 115 7.05 -9.46 -7.96
N TYR A 116 6.81 -8.72 -6.86
CA TYR A 116 7.50 -7.46 -6.64
C TYR A 116 8.98 -7.75 -6.29
N PRO A 117 9.94 -6.92 -6.75
CA PRO A 117 11.37 -7.21 -6.59
C PRO A 117 11.85 -7.40 -5.16
N LEU A 118 11.15 -6.81 -4.22
CA LEU A 118 11.41 -6.88 -2.79
C LEU A 118 10.17 -7.40 -2.07
N GLN A 119 10.38 -8.08 -0.94
CA GLN A 119 9.28 -8.58 -0.11
C GLN A 119 9.44 -8.07 1.32
N VAL A 120 8.30 -7.79 1.97
CA VAL A 120 8.24 -7.37 3.37
C VAL A 120 8.06 -8.62 4.24
N ASP A 121 8.89 -8.78 5.26
CA ASP A 121 8.64 -9.78 6.30
C ASP A 121 7.48 -9.31 7.19
N LEU A 122 6.36 -10.02 7.09
CA LEU A 122 5.15 -9.69 7.83
C LEU A 122 5.19 -10.17 9.29
N GLU A 123 6.07 -11.10 9.65
CA GLU A 123 6.11 -11.63 11.02
C GLU A 123 6.44 -10.56 12.06
N ASP A 124 7.25 -9.56 11.70
CA ASP A 124 7.53 -8.42 12.58
C ASP A 124 6.28 -7.59 12.86
N PHE A 125 5.38 -7.43 11.86
CA PHE A 125 4.12 -6.72 12.03
C PHE A 125 3.14 -7.43 12.95
N TRP A 126 3.22 -8.76 13.03
CA TRP A 126 2.39 -9.57 13.92
C TRP A 126 2.94 -9.65 15.34
N LYS A 127 4.26 -9.55 15.52
CA LYS A 127 4.91 -9.60 16.82
C LYS A 127 4.82 -8.26 17.56
N GLU A 128 4.97 -7.14 16.81
CA GLU A 128 5.04 -5.79 17.35
C GLU A 128 3.77 -5.03 16.97
N THR A 129 2.76 -5.15 17.81
CA THR A 129 1.46 -4.52 17.58
C THR A 129 1.16 -3.48 18.65
N HIS A 130 0.42 -2.44 18.26
CA HIS A 130 -0.19 -1.46 19.14
C HIS A 130 -1.70 -1.59 19.12
N GLU A 131 -2.37 -0.84 20.01
CA GLU A 131 -3.82 -0.68 20.01
C GLU A 131 -4.18 0.80 19.89
N VAL A 132 -5.10 1.09 18.97
CA VAL A 132 -5.73 2.41 18.87
C VAL A 132 -7.18 2.32 19.35
N LYS A 133 -7.66 3.32 20.09
CA LYS A 133 -9.06 3.34 20.58
C LYS A 133 -9.94 4.10 19.61
N LEU A 134 -10.83 3.40 18.90
CA LEU A 134 -11.88 3.99 18.08
C LEU A 134 -13.21 3.97 18.83
N ASN A 135 -13.72 5.13 19.19
CA ASN A 135 -14.94 5.26 20.02
C ASN A 135 -14.91 4.36 21.27
N GLY A 136 -13.75 4.25 21.94
CA GLY A 136 -13.55 3.41 23.12
C GLY A 136 -13.30 1.92 22.84
N HIS A 137 -13.40 1.46 21.59
CA HIS A 137 -13.09 0.07 21.20
C HIS A 137 -11.60 -0.07 20.89
N PRO A 138 -10.86 -1.00 21.55
CA PRO A 138 -9.47 -1.27 21.21
C PRO A 138 -9.39 -1.99 19.84
N ILE A 139 -8.63 -1.42 18.94
CA ILE A 139 -8.40 -1.95 17.59
C ILE A 139 -6.90 -2.22 17.45
N PRO A 140 -6.49 -3.47 17.22
CA PRO A 140 -5.09 -3.82 16.96
C PRO A 140 -4.59 -3.17 15.68
N THR A 141 -3.38 -2.61 15.74
CA THR A 141 -2.71 -1.93 14.63
C THR A 141 -1.20 -2.17 14.70
N PHE A 142 -0.42 -1.62 13.77
CA PHE A 142 1.03 -1.74 13.74
C PHE A 142 1.70 -0.93 14.84
N SER A 143 2.94 -1.33 15.23
CA SER A 143 3.82 -0.44 15.98
C SER A 143 4.15 0.82 15.16
N ASN A 144 4.65 1.86 15.81
CA ASN A 144 4.96 3.14 15.17
C ASN A 144 6.00 2.95 14.05
N GLU A 145 7.05 2.17 14.31
CA GLU A 145 8.11 1.84 13.35
C GLU A 145 7.57 1.06 12.16
N ASN A 146 6.77 0.04 12.42
CA ASN A 146 6.16 -0.79 11.37
C ASN A 146 5.18 0.02 10.52
N LEU A 147 4.41 0.92 11.15
CA LEU A 147 3.51 1.82 10.44
C LEU A 147 4.29 2.81 9.57
N LEU A 148 5.32 3.48 10.12
CA LEU A 148 6.15 4.42 9.39
C LEU A 148 6.87 3.73 8.21
N TYR A 149 7.44 2.55 8.44
CA TYR A 149 8.06 1.72 7.41
C TYR A 149 7.08 1.38 6.28
N TYR A 150 5.88 0.89 6.64
CA TYR A 150 4.83 0.58 5.67
C TYR A 150 4.40 1.81 4.86
N LEU A 151 4.13 2.95 5.52
CA LEU A 151 3.69 4.18 4.86
C LEU A 151 4.74 4.70 3.86
N CYS A 152 6.02 4.60 4.19
CA CYS A 152 7.11 4.96 3.29
C CYS A 152 7.16 4.04 2.05
N ILE A 153 7.00 2.73 2.22
CA ILE A 153 6.95 1.78 1.10
C ILE A 153 5.72 2.02 0.24
N HIS A 154 4.55 2.19 0.87
CA HIS A 154 3.29 2.45 0.16
C HIS A 154 3.36 3.76 -0.64
N GLY A 155 3.80 4.86 -0.01
CA GLY A 155 3.96 6.14 -0.69
C GLY A 155 4.95 6.04 -1.86
N SER A 156 6.10 5.41 -1.66
CA SER A 156 7.11 5.22 -2.70
C SER A 156 6.63 4.33 -3.85
N LYS A 157 5.91 3.23 -3.56
CA LYS A 157 5.28 2.36 -4.57
C LYS A 157 4.34 3.13 -5.50
N HIS A 158 3.67 4.13 -4.98
CA HIS A 158 2.76 5.01 -5.73
C HIS A 158 3.38 6.36 -6.09
N LEU A 159 4.72 6.50 -5.97
CA LEU A 159 5.47 7.73 -6.25
C LEU A 159 4.86 8.97 -5.56
N TRP A 160 4.34 8.77 -4.35
CA TRP A 160 3.79 9.83 -3.50
C TRP A 160 2.74 10.70 -4.22
N GLU A 161 1.84 10.08 -4.97
CA GLU A 161 0.82 10.79 -5.77
C GLU A 161 -0.13 11.71 -4.95
N ARG A 162 -0.11 11.59 -3.62
CA ARG A 162 -0.94 12.38 -2.70
C ARG A 162 -0.09 12.99 -1.59
N ILE A 163 -0.18 14.31 -1.46
CA ILE A 163 0.55 15.05 -0.41
C ILE A 163 0.14 14.63 1.01
N GLU A 164 -1.12 14.20 1.19
CA GLU A 164 -1.63 13.75 2.49
C GLU A 164 -0.83 12.57 3.04
N TRP A 165 -0.26 11.71 2.19
CA TRP A 165 0.57 10.59 2.64
C TRP A 165 1.89 11.06 3.25
N VAL A 166 2.44 12.18 2.75
CA VAL A 166 3.63 12.79 3.36
C VAL A 166 3.27 13.47 4.68
N LYS A 167 2.07 14.08 4.77
CA LYS A 167 1.57 14.67 6.02
C LYS A 167 1.32 13.60 7.08
N ASP A 168 0.85 12.40 6.69
CA ASP A 168 0.72 11.27 7.61
C ASP A 168 2.06 10.90 8.26
N LEU A 169 3.19 10.93 7.50
CA LEU A 169 4.53 10.68 8.06
C LEU A 169 4.94 11.78 9.03
N ASP A 170 4.77 13.04 8.64
CA ASP A 170 5.12 14.18 9.46
C ASP A 170 4.46 14.12 10.84
N LEU A 171 3.15 13.90 10.87
CA LEU A 171 2.39 13.84 12.11
C LEU A 171 2.74 12.58 12.93
N LEU A 172 2.94 11.43 12.29
CA LEU A 172 3.37 10.22 13.00
C LEU A 172 4.72 10.42 13.69
N ILE A 173 5.67 11.06 13.03
CA ILE A 173 7.00 11.34 13.58
C ILE A 173 6.95 12.38 14.71
N GLN A 174 6.05 13.38 14.61
CA GLN A 174 5.91 14.42 15.63
C GLN A 174 5.16 13.95 16.87
N ASN A 175 4.16 13.08 16.70
CA ASN A 175 3.26 12.69 17.78
C ASN A 175 3.71 11.41 18.50
N GLU A 176 4.57 10.59 17.85
CA GLU A 176 4.95 9.29 18.35
C GLU A 176 6.46 9.16 18.55
N ASN A 177 6.85 8.34 19.48
CA ASN A 177 8.25 8.01 19.68
C ASN A 177 8.67 6.92 18.70
N ILE A 178 9.71 7.17 17.90
CA ILE A 178 10.22 6.26 16.86
C ILE A 178 11.60 5.73 17.27
N ASP A 179 11.76 4.42 17.26
CA ASP A 179 13.08 3.80 17.32
C ASP A 179 13.73 3.86 15.92
N TRP A 180 14.53 4.90 15.72
CA TRP A 180 15.18 5.19 14.44
C TRP A 180 16.21 4.13 14.03
N ASP A 181 16.87 3.50 14.99
CA ASP A 181 17.85 2.45 14.72
C ASP A 181 17.15 1.18 14.25
N ALA A 182 16.06 0.78 14.90
CA ALA A 182 15.22 -0.33 14.47
C ALA A 182 14.64 -0.09 13.06
N LEU A 183 14.04 1.10 12.83
CA LEU A 183 13.46 1.46 11.52
C LEU A 183 14.49 1.42 10.40
N THR A 184 15.64 2.09 10.59
CA THR A 184 16.64 2.19 9.52
C THR A 184 17.36 0.87 9.27
N SER A 185 17.65 0.09 10.32
CA SER A 185 18.22 -1.25 10.20
C SER A 185 17.27 -2.18 9.42
N LYS A 186 15.97 -2.17 9.76
CA LYS A 186 14.95 -2.92 9.04
C LYS A 186 14.89 -2.55 7.55
N ALA A 187 14.92 -1.25 7.24
CA ALA A 187 14.90 -0.76 5.87
C ALA A 187 16.14 -1.21 5.07
N GLU A 188 17.33 -1.11 5.66
CA GLU A 188 18.59 -1.50 5.03
C GLU A 188 18.68 -3.02 4.80
N VAL A 189 18.31 -3.84 5.80
CA VAL A 189 18.34 -5.30 5.69
C VAL A 189 17.34 -5.82 4.63
N SER A 190 16.19 -5.19 4.52
CA SER A 190 15.13 -5.58 3.57
C SER A 190 15.29 -4.97 2.17
N GLY A 191 16.24 -4.04 1.96
CA GLY A 191 16.46 -3.36 0.68
C GLY A 191 15.48 -2.22 0.38
N PHE A 192 14.67 -1.80 1.37
CA PHE A 192 13.71 -0.70 1.22
C PHE A 192 14.26 0.66 1.68
N GLU A 193 15.55 0.75 2.00
CA GLU A 193 16.16 1.96 2.56
C GLU A 193 15.91 3.21 1.71
N LYS A 194 15.99 3.11 0.36
CA LYS A 194 15.75 4.26 -0.52
C LYS A 194 14.29 4.72 -0.51
N MET A 195 13.35 3.79 -0.34
CA MET A 195 11.91 4.10 -0.25
C MET A 195 11.60 4.78 1.08
N VAL A 196 12.17 4.28 2.18
CA VAL A 196 12.03 4.88 3.51
C VAL A 196 12.67 6.26 3.52
N TYR A 197 13.90 6.39 3.06
CA TYR A 197 14.63 7.66 3.06
C TYR A 197 14.00 8.70 2.11
N LEU A 198 13.37 8.29 0.99
CA LEU A 198 12.61 9.22 0.16
C LEU A 198 11.41 9.80 0.93
N GLY A 199 10.63 8.96 1.62
CA GLY A 199 9.51 9.41 2.43
C GLY A 199 9.94 10.39 3.53
N LEU A 200 10.99 10.05 4.25
CA LEU A 200 11.55 10.91 5.30
C LEU A 200 12.08 12.24 4.73
N SER A 201 12.75 12.22 3.57
CA SER A 201 13.24 13.42 2.89
C SER A 201 12.10 14.33 2.46
N LEU A 202 11.03 13.78 1.89
CA LEU A 202 9.83 14.54 1.52
C LEU A 202 9.16 15.17 2.74
N SER A 203 9.04 14.42 3.83
CA SER A 203 8.45 14.93 5.06
C SER A 203 9.28 16.07 5.66
N ALA A 204 10.60 15.91 5.72
CA ALA A 204 11.49 16.95 6.21
C ALA A 204 11.48 18.21 5.32
N SER A 205 11.44 18.05 4.00
CA SER A 205 11.46 19.19 3.08
C SER A 205 10.16 19.97 3.02
N LEU A 206 9.00 19.30 3.17
CA LEU A 206 7.68 19.92 3.03
C LEU A 206 7.12 20.45 4.35
N PHE A 207 7.38 19.75 5.44
CA PHE A 207 6.77 20.03 6.75
C PHE A 207 7.81 20.36 7.84
N ALA A 208 9.08 20.44 7.47
CA ALA A 208 10.19 20.62 8.43
C ALA A 208 10.20 19.56 9.54
N THR A 209 9.76 18.32 9.20
CA THR A 209 9.74 17.19 10.14
C THR A 209 11.11 16.98 10.75
N PRO A 210 11.23 16.94 12.09
CA PRO A 210 12.51 16.77 12.77
C PRO A 210 13.03 15.35 12.56
N LEU A 211 14.19 15.20 11.92
CA LEU A 211 14.87 13.91 11.77
C LEU A 211 16.19 13.93 12.57
N PRO A 212 16.53 12.85 13.28
CA PRO A 212 17.83 12.72 13.92
C PRO A 212 18.99 12.89 12.93
N GLN A 213 20.11 13.43 13.38
CA GLN A 213 21.28 13.64 12.54
C GLN A 213 21.78 12.32 11.91
N THR A 214 21.74 11.22 12.66
CA THR A 214 22.10 9.88 12.17
C THR A 214 21.27 9.46 10.95
N VAL A 215 19.96 9.78 10.93
CA VAL A 215 19.07 9.52 9.81
C VAL A 215 19.38 10.43 8.62
N GLN A 216 19.63 11.72 8.88
CA GLN A 216 20.03 12.68 7.84
C GLN A 216 21.35 12.26 7.16
N GLU A 217 22.34 11.79 7.93
CA GLU A 217 23.61 11.26 7.42
C GLU A 217 23.41 10.00 6.56
N LYS A 218 22.44 9.12 6.92
CA LYS A 218 22.07 7.96 6.10
C LYS A 218 21.43 8.40 4.79
N ILE A 219 20.50 9.34 4.82
CA ILE A 219 19.84 9.92 3.63
C ILE A 219 20.88 10.54 2.67
N ALA A 220 21.86 11.26 3.22
CA ALA A 220 22.90 11.93 2.42
C ALA A 220 23.78 10.97 1.60
N LYS A 221 23.82 9.68 1.95
CA LYS A 221 24.51 8.65 1.15
C LYS A 221 23.84 8.35 -0.18
N TYR A 222 22.61 8.83 -0.39
CA TYR A 222 21.78 8.55 -1.59
C TYR A 222 21.44 9.84 -2.33
N PRO A 223 22.39 10.46 -3.06
CA PRO A 223 22.19 11.76 -3.73
C PRO A 223 21.04 11.77 -4.73
N GLN A 224 20.68 10.60 -5.30
CA GLN A 224 19.54 10.47 -6.21
C GLN A 224 18.18 10.77 -5.56
N LEU A 225 18.06 10.75 -4.22
CA LEU A 225 16.81 11.03 -3.52
C LEU A 225 16.38 12.49 -3.69
N SER A 226 17.33 13.43 -3.82
CA SER A 226 16.99 14.83 -4.12
C SER A 226 16.23 14.94 -5.46
N SER A 227 16.76 14.36 -6.52
CA SER A 227 16.10 14.38 -7.84
C SER A 227 14.78 13.61 -7.86
N LEU A 228 14.61 12.60 -6.99
CA LEU A 228 13.34 11.88 -6.84
C LEU A 228 12.32 12.72 -6.05
N SER A 229 12.75 13.46 -5.04
CA SER A 229 11.89 14.42 -4.32
C SER A 229 11.38 15.50 -5.28
N ASP A 230 12.24 16.09 -6.09
CA ASP A 230 11.86 17.07 -7.12
C ASP A 230 10.86 16.46 -8.11
N PHE A 231 11.10 15.22 -8.56
CA PHE A 231 10.17 14.50 -9.44
C PHE A 231 8.77 14.34 -8.80
N VAL A 232 8.70 13.99 -7.51
CA VAL A 232 7.44 13.87 -6.78
C VAL A 232 6.72 15.21 -6.72
N LEU A 233 7.40 16.28 -6.32
CA LEU A 233 6.83 17.62 -6.22
C LEU A 233 6.30 18.13 -7.56
N GLU A 234 7.04 17.91 -8.64
CA GLU A 234 6.59 18.25 -10.00
C GLU A 234 5.38 17.41 -10.44
N SER A 235 5.31 16.11 -10.03
CA SER A 235 4.22 15.21 -10.43
C SER A 235 2.85 15.66 -9.91
N TRP A 236 2.81 16.39 -8.80
CA TRP A 236 1.57 16.97 -8.26
C TRP A 236 1.04 18.13 -9.11
N GLN A 237 1.91 18.79 -9.86
CA GLN A 237 1.52 19.91 -10.74
C GLN A 237 1.33 19.43 -12.19
N THR A 238 2.15 18.50 -12.64
CA THR A 238 2.17 18.03 -14.03
C THR A 238 2.19 16.49 -14.08
N PRO A 239 1.17 15.86 -14.66
CA PRO A 239 1.13 14.40 -14.79
C PRO A 239 2.37 13.87 -15.51
N LYS A 240 3.03 12.89 -14.92
CA LYS A 240 4.22 12.25 -15.50
C LYS A 240 3.82 11.05 -16.38
N SER A 241 4.56 10.86 -17.45
CA SER A 241 4.40 9.70 -18.35
C SER A 241 4.72 8.38 -17.61
N THR A 242 4.21 7.27 -18.11
CA THR A 242 4.52 5.93 -17.58
C THR A 242 6.04 5.64 -17.64
N PHE A 243 6.75 6.15 -18.65
CA PHE A 243 8.19 6.01 -18.77
C PHE A 243 8.93 6.74 -17.64
N GLU A 244 8.58 8.00 -17.39
CA GLU A 244 9.17 8.80 -16.30
C GLU A 244 8.91 8.16 -14.93
N GLN A 245 7.66 7.70 -14.69
CA GLN A 245 7.28 6.98 -13.47
C GLN A 245 8.09 5.68 -13.29
N THR A 246 8.24 4.90 -14.36
CA THR A 246 9.04 3.66 -14.33
C THR A 246 10.51 3.97 -14.06
N SER A 247 11.06 5.02 -14.69
CA SER A 247 12.45 5.47 -14.49
C SER A 247 12.69 5.93 -13.04
N ALA A 248 11.74 6.66 -12.44
CA ALA A 248 11.80 7.06 -11.03
C ALA A 248 11.76 5.84 -10.09
N MET A 249 10.82 4.90 -10.33
CA MET A 249 10.71 3.67 -9.54
C MET A 249 11.97 2.82 -9.55
N ILE A 250 12.62 2.66 -10.70
CA ILE A 250 13.85 1.87 -10.83
C ILE A 250 14.95 2.38 -9.90
N LYS A 251 15.08 3.70 -9.73
CA LYS A 251 16.09 4.32 -8.87
C LYS A 251 15.91 3.99 -7.37
N LEU A 252 14.70 3.57 -6.98
CA LEU A 252 14.38 3.18 -5.60
C LEU A 252 14.82 1.76 -5.25
N PHE A 253 15.11 0.90 -6.22
CA PHE A 253 15.58 -0.45 -5.96
C PHE A 253 17.07 -0.48 -5.59
N PRO A 254 17.49 -1.38 -4.67
CA PRO A 254 18.84 -1.41 -4.15
C PRO A 254 19.88 -1.79 -5.22
N GLY A 255 19.57 -2.74 -6.10
CA GLY A 255 20.52 -3.29 -7.05
C GLY A 255 19.94 -3.50 -8.46
N ILE A 256 20.84 -3.82 -9.40
CA ILE A 256 20.48 -4.04 -10.80
C ILE A 256 19.55 -5.27 -10.98
N LYS A 257 19.67 -6.26 -10.13
CA LYS A 257 18.82 -7.45 -10.15
C LYS A 257 17.36 -7.08 -9.91
N GLU A 258 17.07 -6.33 -8.86
CA GLU A 258 15.72 -5.86 -8.49
C GLU A 258 15.17 -4.92 -9.56
N GLN A 259 16.01 -4.06 -10.13
CA GLN A 259 15.65 -3.19 -11.24
C GLN A 259 15.23 -3.99 -12.50
N LEU A 260 15.98 -5.04 -12.85
CA LEU A 260 15.64 -5.91 -13.98
C LEU A 260 14.36 -6.72 -13.73
N ILE A 261 14.14 -7.23 -12.51
CA ILE A 261 12.89 -7.90 -12.13
C ILE A 261 11.71 -6.94 -12.28
N TYR A 262 11.85 -5.69 -11.82
CA TYR A 262 10.81 -4.68 -11.95
C TYR A 262 10.52 -4.34 -13.42
N LEU A 263 11.56 -4.15 -14.23
CA LEU A 263 11.39 -3.90 -15.67
C LEU A 263 10.69 -5.08 -16.37
N HIS A 264 11.09 -6.31 -16.06
CA HIS A 264 10.43 -7.50 -16.57
C HIS A 264 8.94 -7.52 -16.19
N LYS A 265 8.62 -7.21 -14.91
CA LYS A 265 7.22 -7.12 -14.44
C LYS A 265 6.43 -6.08 -15.20
N VAL A 266 6.97 -4.87 -15.38
CA VAL A 266 6.25 -3.75 -16.02
C VAL A 266 6.07 -3.96 -17.51
N ILE A 267 7.11 -4.45 -18.23
CA ILE A 267 7.16 -4.49 -19.69
C ILE A 267 6.62 -5.80 -20.26
N LEU A 268 6.99 -6.93 -19.65
CA LEU A 268 6.76 -8.25 -20.25
C LEU A 268 5.68 -9.05 -19.53
N LYS A 269 5.61 -8.98 -18.19
CA LYS A 269 4.67 -9.83 -17.46
C LYS A 269 3.23 -9.41 -17.70
N PRO A 270 2.35 -10.33 -18.16
CA PRO A 270 0.94 -10.04 -18.32
C PRO A 270 0.29 -9.67 -16.98
N SER A 271 -0.55 -8.64 -17.00
CA SER A 271 -1.42 -8.25 -15.91
C SER A 271 -2.87 -8.67 -16.17
N PHE A 272 -3.77 -8.43 -15.24
CA PHE A 272 -5.20 -8.70 -15.47
C PHE A 272 -5.78 -7.96 -16.67
N ASN A 273 -5.23 -6.80 -17.04
CA ASN A 273 -5.70 -6.04 -18.20
C ASN A 273 -5.58 -6.81 -19.51
N GLU A 274 -4.49 -7.58 -19.69
CA GLU A 274 -4.28 -8.39 -20.88
C GLU A 274 -5.29 -9.54 -20.95
N TYR A 275 -5.59 -10.17 -19.80
CA TYR A 275 -6.60 -11.23 -19.72
C TYR A 275 -8.02 -10.73 -20.01
N TRP A 276 -8.32 -9.47 -19.72
CA TRP A 276 -9.61 -8.87 -20.07
C TRP A 276 -9.68 -8.35 -21.51
N TYR A 277 -8.53 -7.98 -22.07
CA TYR A 277 -8.46 -7.46 -23.44
C TYR A 277 -8.65 -8.56 -24.50
N VAL A 278 -8.08 -9.74 -24.27
CA VAL A 278 -8.14 -10.90 -25.17
C VAL A 278 -8.27 -12.17 -24.34
N ASP A 279 -9.27 -13.01 -24.65
CA ASP A 279 -9.39 -14.35 -24.07
C ASP A 279 -8.65 -15.36 -24.94
N LEU A 280 -7.45 -15.76 -24.52
CA LEU A 280 -6.65 -16.74 -25.23
C LEU A 280 -6.94 -18.15 -24.69
N PRO A 281 -7.11 -19.17 -25.58
CA PRO A 281 -7.16 -20.57 -25.17
C PRO A 281 -5.90 -20.98 -24.40
N LYS A 282 -6.01 -21.89 -23.42
CA LYS A 282 -4.92 -22.30 -22.53
C LYS A 282 -3.58 -22.58 -23.23
N ARG A 283 -3.64 -23.25 -24.41
CA ARG A 283 -2.46 -23.57 -25.22
C ARG A 283 -1.69 -22.35 -25.76
N PHE A 284 -2.32 -21.15 -25.74
CA PHE A 284 -1.75 -19.90 -26.22
C PHE A 284 -1.52 -18.86 -25.10
N TYR A 285 -1.54 -19.25 -23.84
CA TYR A 285 -1.30 -18.32 -22.71
C TYR A 285 0.05 -17.61 -22.79
N TRP A 286 1.08 -18.19 -23.43
CA TRP A 286 2.33 -17.53 -23.72
C TRP A 286 2.14 -16.27 -24.62
N GLY A 287 1.07 -16.23 -25.40
CA GLY A 287 0.73 -15.08 -26.23
C GLY A 287 0.44 -13.80 -25.45
N TYR A 288 0.04 -13.90 -24.17
CA TYR A 288 -0.15 -12.72 -23.31
C TYR A 288 1.14 -11.92 -23.12
N TYR A 289 2.32 -12.57 -23.19
CA TYR A 289 3.62 -11.88 -23.18
C TYR A 289 3.86 -11.03 -24.43
N LEU A 290 3.17 -11.29 -25.53
CA LEU A 290 3.16 -10.47 -26.75
C LEU A 290 2.07 -9.39 -26.71
N VAL A 291 0.92 -9.72 -26.12
CA VAL A 291 -0.20 -8.77 -25.96
C VAL A 291 0.21 -7.60 -25.06
N ARG A 292 0.96 -7.87 -24.00
CA ARG A 292 1.42 -6.85 -23.04
C ARG A 292 2.20 -5.70 -23.69
N PRO A 293 3.34 -5.93 -24.38
CA PRO A 293 4.06 -4.86 -25.05
C PRO A 293 3.20 -4.12 -26.08
N TYR A 294 2.37 -4.84 -26.83
CA TYR A 294 1.45 -4.22 -27.80
C TYR A 294 0.49 -3.24 -27.12
N LEU A 295 -0.14 -3.62 -26.00
CA LEU A 295 -1.05 -2.74 -25.26
C LEU A 295 -0.31 -1.54 -24.66
N LEU A 296 0.91 -1.72 -24.18
CA LEU A 296 1.76 -0.62 -23.70
C LEU A 296 2.05 0.37 -24.81
N ILE A 297 2.46 -0.10 -26.00
CA ILE A 297 2.70 0.72 -27.17
C ILE A 297 1.42 1.48 -27.58
N LYS A 298 0.29 0.77 -27.68
CA LYS A 298 -1.00 1.38 -28.02
C LYS A 298 -1.36 2.49 -27.02
N LYS A 299 -1.22 2.23 -25.71
CA LYS A 299 -1.48 3.23 -24.66
C LYS A 299 -0.56 4.44 -24.76
N TYR A 300 0.69 4.22 -25.14
CA TYR A 300 1.68 5.28 -25.30
C TYR A 300 1.31 6.21 -26.46
N PHE A 301 0.99 5.64 -27.63
CA PHE A 301 0.61 6.41 -28.82
C PHE A 301 -0.79 7.05 -28.72
N SER A 302 -1.74 6.46 -27.99
CA SER A 302 -3.10 7.04 -27.84
C SER A 302 -3.17 8.23 -26.87
N ARG A 303 -2.12 8.50 -26.08
CA ARG A 303 -2.02 9.68 -25.20
C ARG A 303 -1.29 10.88 -25.83
N SER A 304 -0.84 10.74 -27.08
CA SER A 304 -0.12 11.78 -27.82
C SER A 304 -1.02 12.56 -28.79
N VAL A 305 -2.35 12.47 -28.63
CA VAL A 305 -3.34 13.24 -29.41
C VAL A 305 -4.25 14.01 -28.45
#